data_d680294611d3c9a5e4198d74813aa092
#
_entry.id   d680294611d3c9a5e4198d74813aa092
#
_cell.length_a   1.000
_cell.length_b   1.000
_cell.length_c   1.000
_cell.angle_alpha   90.00
_cell.angle_beta   90.00
_cell.angle_gamma   90.00
#
_symmetry.space_group_name_H-M   'P 1'
#
loop_
_entity.id
_entity.type
_entity.pdbx_description
1 polymer ?
#
loop_
_entity_poly.entity_id
_entity_poly.type
_entity_poly.pdbx_seq_one_letter_code
_entity_poly.pdbx_strand_id
1 'polypeptide(L)'
;MRIARVASIHADGGWRPFSFLKIETDAGLTGWSEYSQGLWSPALPQVIEALAARVIGRDPRGFATLSAELHASVRFAPGGLNAQAIAAIENACIDIAAKAAGVPVARLFGGPFRERLPLYWSHCGSFRARDGDYFETTLGRPRLETLDDMKRLGAEAVARGFRVAKTNPIAFSDKGATLLNPGFVPGFDPGRALDGATLAAIDAQVEAFRDGAGPDLDILFDANFGCTPEGFGRIGRRLERHRLRWLEADVHSPAALADLRGRVPMPLASLETLYGRRGYQPYFQAGAADVAIVDVPWNGIAEAVRIAALAEAHEINVAPHNFYGPLADLMAAHFCASVPNLEIMEIEADDVPWKYDLLTVAPRIADGGFDLPEAPGWGADVNEAAVAEHPWGKG
;
A
#
# COMPACT_ATOMS: atom_id res chain seq x y z
N MET A 1 -13.62 7.20 -29.31
CA MET A 1 -12.36 7.06 -28.53
C MET A 1 -12.02 5.59 -28.43
N ARG A 2 -10.83 5.22 -28.84
CA ARG A 2 -10.36 3.81 -28.80
C ARG A 2 -8.91 3.77 -28.29
N ILE A 3 -8.56 2.75 -27.56
CA ILE A 3 -7.17 2.50 -27.12
C ILE A 3 -6.32 2.23 -28.36
N ALA A 4 -5.31 3.07 -28.58
CA ALA A 4 -4.39 2.98 -29.69
C ALA A 4 -3.08 2.28 -29.31
N ARG A 5 -2.59 2.54 -28.06
CA ARG A 5 -1.32 2.01 -27.59
C ARG A 5 -1.37 1.78 -26.07
N VAL A 6 -0.64 0.76 -25.64
CA VAL A 6 -0.36 0.48 -24.21
C VAL A 6 1.15 0.31 -24.08
N ALA A 7 1.75 0.94 -23.07
CA ALA A 7 3.19 0.87 -22.82
C ALA A 7 3.48 0.99 -21.33
N SER A 8 4.54 0.35 -20.87
CA SER A 8 5.08 0.52 -19.52
C SER A 8 6.33 1.37 -19.54
N ILE A 9 6.49 2.22 -18.53
CA ILE A 9 7.73 2.97 -18.27
C ILE A 9 8.10 2.80 -16.79
N HIS A 10 9.39 2.91 -16.49
CA HIS A 10 9.92 2.61 -15.17
C HIS A 10 10.89 3.69 -14.71
N ALA A 11 10.76 4.10 -13.45
CA ALA A 11 11.70 5.01 -12.82
C ALA A 11 12.38 4.33 -11.63
N ASP A 12 13.56 4.83 -11.29
CA ASP A 12 14.30 4.42 -10.10
C ASP A 12 13.60 4.94 -8.84
N GLY A 13 13.13 4.02 -7.99
CA GLY A 13 12.60 4.27 -6.65
C GLY A 13 13.57 3.84 -5.56
N GLY A 14 14.88 3.73 -5.87
CA GLY A 14 15.93 3.34 -4.94
C GLY A 14 16.05 1.83 -4.79
N TRP A 15 15.34 1.23 -3.88
CA TRP A 15 15.34 -0.23 -3.65
C TRP A 15 14.26 -0.96 -4.47
N ARG A 16 13.42 -0.25 -5.20
CA ARG A 16 12.36 -0.77 -6.07
C ARG A 16 12.16 0.10 -7.30
N PRO A 17 11.65 -0.44 -8.42
CA PRO A 17 11.17 0.39 -9.51
C PRO A 17 9.82 1.02 -9.16
N PHE A 18 9.60 2.25 -9.61
CA PHE A 18 8.25 2.79 -9.84
C PHE A 18 7.85 2.46 -11.25
N SER A 19 6.73 1.75 -11.41
CA SER A 19 6.31 1.19 -12.70
C SER A 19 4.96 1.74 -13.11
N PHE A 20 4.92 2.44 -14.24
CA PHE A 20 3.73 3.12 -14.74
C PHE A 20 3.25 2.46 -16.02
N LEU A 21 1.94 2.23 -16.11
CA LEU A 21 1.26 1.83 -17.33
C LEU A 21 0.65 3.05 -17.99
N LYS A 22 0.98 3.28 -19.26
CA LYS A 22 0.44 4.32 -20.12
C LYS A 22 -0.51 3.74 -21.14
N ILE A 23 -1.73 4.25 -21.21
CA ILE A 23 -2.71 3.93 -22.25
C ILE A 23 -3.01 5.20 -23.04
N GLU A 24 -2.70 5.17 -24.34
CA GLU A 24 -2.95 6.26 -25.27
C GLU A 24 -4.18 5.95 -26.14
N THR A 25 -5.01 6.95 -26.41
CA THR A 25 -6.20 6.82 -27.26
C THR A 25 -6.05 7.55 -28.59
N ASP A 26 -6.83 7.15 -29.60
CA ASP A 26 -6.96 7.82 -30.91
C ASP A 26 -7.57 9.23 -30.80
N ALA A 27 -8.15 9.58 -29.65
CA ALA A 27 -8.68 10.91 -29.35
C ALA A 27 -7.68 11.84 -28.63
N GLY A 28 -6.43 11.41 -28.42
CA GLY A 28 -5.37 12.22 -27.81
C GLY A 28 -5.42 12.24 -26.26
N LEU A 29 -6.31 11.47 -25.63
CA LEU A 29 -6.28 11.31 -24.16
C LEU A 29 -5.33 10.18 -23.78
N THR A 30 -4.58 10.43 -22.71
CA THR A 30 -3.69 9.44 -22.07
C THR A 30 -4.20 9.13 -20.67
N GLY A 31 -4.22 7.85 -20.33
CA GLY A 31 -4.49 7.37 -18.98
C GLY A 31 -3.29 6.68 -18.39
N TRP A 32 -3.16 6.82 -17.09
CA TRP A 32 -2.05 6.31 -16.33
C TRP A 32 -2.53 5.43 -15.18
N SER A 33 -1.73 4.42 -14.84
CA SER A 33 -1.80 3.72 -13.56
C SER A 33 -0.41 3.35 -13.09
N GLU A 34 -0.24 3.15 -11.80
CA GLU A 34 0.95 2.57 -11.24
C GLU A 34 0.68 1.11 -10.86
N TYR A 35 1.68 0.25 -11.06
CA TYR A 35 1.65 -1.14 -10.67
C TYR A 35 2.97 -1.54 -10.00
N SER A 36 2.92 -2.49 -9.08
CA SER A 36 4.10 -2.94 -8.35
C SER A 36 4.74 -4.14 -9.04
N GLN A 37 5.95 -3.96 -9.58
CA GLN A 37 6.83 -5.06 -9.93
C GLN A 37 8.00 -5.14 -8.94
N GLY A 38 8.62 -6.28 -8.81
CA GLY A 38 9.75 -6.47 -7.91
C GLY A 38 9.95 -7.95 -7.62
N LEU A 39 10.61 -8.27 -6.52
CA LEU A 39 10.90 -9.65 -6.14
C LEU A 39 9.64 -10.55 -6.03
N TRP A 40 8.52 -9.97 -5.64
CA TRP A 40 7.24 -10.69 -5.45
C TRP A 40 6.34 -10.70 -6.70
N SER A 41 6.59 -9.84 -7.70
CA SER A 41 5.81 -9.77 -8.94
C SER A 41 6.67 -9.60 -10.19
N PRO A 42 7.76 -10.40 -10.39
CA PRO A 42 8.76 -10.14 -11.43
C PRO A 42 8.20 -10.30 -12.85
N ALA A 43 7.17 -11.12 -13.05
CA ALA A 43 6.55 -11.37 -14.36
C ALA A 43 5.33 -10.47 -14.64
N LEU A 44 5.02 -9.51 -13.78
CA LEU A 44 3.83 -8.68 -13.94
C LEU A 44 3.82 -7.87 -15.24
N PRO A 45 4.92 -7.24 -15.69
CA PRO A 45 4.95 -6.52 -16.97
C PRO A 45 4.55 -7.40 -18.17
N GLN A 46 5.03 -8.62 -18.21
CA GLN A 46 4.71 -9.58 -19.30
C GLN A 46 3.24 -9.99 -19.29
N VAL A 47 2.65 -10.16 -18.10
CA VAL A 47 1.21 -10.44 -17.97
C VAL A 47 0.38 -9.24 -18.41
N ILE A 48 0.78 -8.02 -18.03
CA ILE A 48 0.14 -6.78 -18.50
C ILE A 48 0.19 -6.70 -20.02
N GLU A 49 1.34 -6.90 -20.63
CA GLU A 49 1.52 -6.87 -22.10
C GLU A 49 0.60 -7.88 -22.81
N ALA A 50 0.55 -9.12 -22.31
CA ALA A 50 -0.29 -10.18 -22.86
C ALA A 50 -1.78 -9.83 -22.78
N LEU A 51 -2.25 -9.21 -21.70
CA LEU A 51 -3.63 -8.79 -21.52
C LEU A 51 -3.95 -7.49 -22.26
N ALA A 52 -3.01 -6.56 -22.35
CA ALA A 52 -3.16 -5.28 -23.05
C ALA A 52 -3.47 -5.47 -24.54
N ALA A 53 -2.93 -6.52 -25.18
CA ALA A 53 -3.26 -6.85 -26.57
C ALA A 53 -4.77 -7.04 -26.81
N ARG A 54 -5.55 -7.41 -25.78
CA ARG A 54 -7.00 -7.64 -25.87
C ARG A 54 -7.83 -6.36 -25.78
N VAL A 55 -7.25 -5.27 -25.29
CA VAL A 55 -7.96 -4.00 -25.12
C VAL A 55 -7.66 -2.99 -26.23
N ILE A 56 -6.66 -3.22 -27.08
CA ILE A 56 -6.40 -2.38 -28.24
C ILE A 56 -7.65 -2.29 -29.12
N GLY A 57 -7.98 -1.08 -29.58
CA GLY A 57 -9.17 -0.79 -30.38
C GLY A 57 -10.49 -0.70 -29.59
N ARG A 58 -10.47 -0.97 -28.29
CA ARG A 58 -11.65 -0.89 -27.40
C ARG A 58 -11.82 0.55 -26.85
N ASP A 59 -13.01 0.85 -26.42
CA ASP A 59 -13.30 2.14 -25.75
C ASP A 59 -12.95 2.03 -24.25
N PRO A 60 -11.95 2.80 -23.74
CA PRO A 60 -11.53 2.72 -22.33
C PRO A 60 -12.60 3.20 -21.33
N ARG A 61 -13.57 4.00 -21.77
CA ARG A 61 -14.65 4.46 -20.88
C ARG A 61 -15.56 3.32 -20.41
N GLY A 62 -15.56 2.21 -21.15
CA GLY A 62 -16.21 0.96 -20.73
C GLY A 62 -15.34 0.10 -19.81
N PHE A 63 -14.57 0.69 -18.92
CA PHE A 63 -13.58 0.02 -18.06
C PHE A 63 -14.14 -1.20 -17.32
N ALA A 64 -15.38 -1.12 -16.81
CA ALA A 64 -16.00 -2.23 -16.10
C ALA A 64 -16.27 -3.45 -17.01
N THR A 65 -16.67 -3.22 -18.27
CA THR A 65 -16.84 -4.28 -19.26
C THR A 65 -15.50 -4.87 -19.66
N LEU A 66 -14.49 -4.03 -19.90
CA LEU A 66 -13.13 -4.47 -20.22
C LEU A 66 -12.54 -5.33 -19.11
N SER A 67 -12.66 -4.89 -17.87
CA SER A 67 -12.21 -5.64 -16.68
C SER A 67 -12.91 -6.99 -16.58
N ALA A 68 -14.23 -7.04 -16.76
CA ALA A 68 -14.99 -8.29 -16.73
C ALA A 68 -14.56 -9.28 -17.84
N GLU A 69 -14.32 -8.79 -19.05
CA GLU A 69 -13.84 -9.62 -20.17
C GLU A 69 -12.42 -10.14 -19.93
N LEU A 70 -11.52 -9.31 -19.36
CA LEU A 70 -10.17 -9.72 -18.99
C LEU A 70 -10.21 -10.81 -17.90
N HIS A 71 -11.01 -10.62 -16.84
CA HIS A 71 -11.21 -11.64 -15.79
C HIS A 71 -11.77 -12.95 -16.37
N ALA A 72 -12.73 -12.88 -17.29
CA ALA A 72 -13.26 -14.06 -17.96
C ALA A 72 -12.20 -14.80 -18.78
N SER A 73 -11.26 -14.07 -19.39
CA SER A 73 -10.20 -14.66 -20.21
C SER A 73 -9.15 -15.43 -19.39
N VAL A 74 -8.98 -15.08 -18.12
CA VAL A 74 -8.04 -15.72 -17.18
C VAL A 74 -8.72 -16.51 -16.07
N ARG A 75 -9.99 -16.89 -16.27
CA ARG A 75 -10.84 -17.50 -15.22
C ARG A 75 -10.28 -18.78 -14.57
N PHE A 76 -9.33 -19.46 -15.22
CA PHE A 76 -8.67 -20.65 -14.68
C PHE A 76 -7.46 -20.35 -13.80
N ALA A 77 -7.02 -19.09 -13.76
CA ALA A 77 -5.93 -18.59 -12.92
C ALA A 77 -6.31 -17.22 -12.31
N PRO A 78 -7.38 -17.15 -11.53
CA PRO A 78 -7.83 -15.89 -10.92
C PRO A 78 -6.88 -15.44 -9.79
N GLY A 79 -6.82 -14.13 -9.55
CA GLY A 79 -5.96 -13.56 -8.50
C GLY A 79 -4.50 -13.40 -8.93
N GLY A 80 -3.64 -13.08 -7.96
CA GLY A 80 -2.20 -12.90 -8.16
C GLY A 80 -1.86 -11.96 -9.31
N LEU A 81 -0.85 -12.31 -10.11
CA LEU A 81 -0.37 -11.48 -11.24
C LEU A 81 -1.47 -11.15 -12.26
N ASN A 82 -2.42 -12.05 -12.50
CA ASN A 82 -3.52 -11.77 -13.43
C ASN A 82 -4.45 -10.68 -12.89
N ALA A 83 -4.78 -10.70 -11.60
CA ALA A 83 -5.60 -9.66 -10.98
C ALA A 83 -4.88 -8.31 -11.01
N GLN A 84 -3.59 -8.30 -10.65
CA GLN A 84 -2.76 -7.08 -10.68
C GLN A 84 -2.65 -6.48 -12.09
N ALA A 85 -2.45 -7.33 -13.11
CA ALA A 85 -2.37 -6.87 -14.50
C ALA A 85 -3.71 -6.29 -15.00
N ILE A 86 -4.83 -6.91 -14.62
CA ILE A 86 -6.17 -6.40 -14.95
C ILE A 86 -6.42 -5.08 -14.23
N ALA A 87 -6.04 -4.98 -12.95
CA ALA A 87 -6.16 -3.75 -12.16
C ALA A 87 -5.35 -2.60 -12.78
N ALA A 88 -4.12 -2.86 -13.21
CA ALA A 88 -3.30 -1.85 -13.88
C ALA A 88 -3.97 -1.29 -15.15
N ILE A 89 -4.55 -2.17 -15.99
CA ILE A 89 -5.27 -1.78 -17.20
C ILE A 89 -6.57 -1.04 -16.85
N GLU A 90 -7.33 -1.54 -15.88
CA GLU A 90 -8.59 -0.93 -15.43
C GLU A 90 -8.36 0.47 -14.89
N ASN A 91 -7.38 0.65 -13.99
CA ASN A 91 -7.05 1.95 -13.38
C ASN A 91 -6.66 2.99 -14.42
N ALA A 92 -5.84 2.63 -15.43
CA ALA A 92 -5.49 3.53 -16.53
C ALA A 92 -6.71 3.87 -17.41
N CYS A 93 -7.62 2.93 -17.64
CA CYS A 93 -8.88 3.19 -18.34
C CYS A 93 -9.83 4.10 -17.54
N ILE A 94 -9.85 3.97 -16.21
CA ILE A 94 -10.63 4.83 -15.31
C ILE A 94 -10.11 6.26 -15.35
N ASP A 95 -8.79 6.44 -15.36
CA ASP A 95 -8.17 7.76 -15.53
C ASP A 95 -8.62 8.45 -16.83
N ILE A 96 -8.61 7.70 -17.97
CA ILE A 96 -9.14 8.22 -19.24
C ILE A 96 -10.63 8.55 -19.13
N ALA A 97 -11.43 7.70 -18.50
CA ALA A 97 -12.86 7.93 -18.36
C ALA A 97 -13.16 9.20 -17.55
N ALA A 98 -12.41 9.43 -16.47
CA ALA A 98 -12.51 10.61 -15.64
C ALA A 98 -12.06 11.88 -16.39
N LYS A 99 -10.93 11.83 -17.11
CA LYS A 99 -10.46 12.93 -17.97
C LYS A 99 -11.45 13.26 -19.08
N ALA A 100 -12.02 12.24 -19.74
CA ALA A 100 -13.03 12.42 -20.77
C ALA A 100 -14.32 13.05 -20.24
N ALA A 101 -14.66 12.81 -18.98
CA ALA A 101 -15.80 13.42 -18.29
C ALA A 101 -15.47 14.80 -17.68
N GLY A 102 -14.18 15.19 -17.66
CA GLY A 102 -13.74 16.46 -17.05
C GLY A 102 -13.83 16.46 -15.52
N VAL A 103 -13.72 15.31 -14.85
CA VAL A 103 -13.89 15.19 -13.39
C VAL A 103 -12.74 14.39 -12.75
N PRO A 104 -12.44 14.61 -11.46
CA PRO A 104 -11.55 13.74 -10.70
C PRO A 104 -12.12 12.32 -10.58
N VAL A 105 -11.25 11.31 -10.48
CA VAL A 105 -11.68 9.89 -10.42
C VAL A 105 -12.68 9.64 -9.29
N ALA A 106 -12.52 10.25 -8.10
CA ALA A 106 -13.44 10.06 -6.98
C ALA A 106 -14.91 10.44 -7.35
N ARG A 107 -15.11 11.38 -8.28
CA ARG A 107 -16.45 11.77 -8.74
C ARG A 107 -17.15 10.69 -9.55
N LEU A 108 -16.40 9.80 -10.23
CA LEU A 108 -16.99 8.65 -10.95
C LEU A 108 -17.63 7.65 -9.99
N PHE A 109 -17.20 7.64 -8.72
CA PHE A 109 -17.70 6.74 -7.67
C PHE A 109 -18.63 7.46 -6.67
N GLY A 110 -19.08 8.69 -6.97
CA GLY A 110 -20.02 9.43 -6.11
C GLY A 110 -19.39 10.24 -4.99
N GLY A 111 -18.06 10.21 -4.85
CA GLY A 111 -17.30 11.03 -3.90
C GLY A 111 -17.10 12.48 -4.34
N PRO A 112 -16.26 13.27 -3.64
CA PRO A 112 -15.52 12.84 -2.45
C PRO A 112 -16.37 12.92 -1.17
N PHE A 113 -16.21 11.95 -0.28
CA PHE A 113 -16.70 12.04 1.10
C PHE A 113 -15.85 12.99 1.95
N ARG A 114 -14.58 13.17 1.57
CA ARG A 114 -13.61 14.07 2.22
C ARG A 114 -12.58 14.57 1.22
N GLU A 115 -12.19 15.84 1.39
CA GLU A 115 -11.22 16.53 0.52
C GLU A 115 -9.80 16.50 1.10
N ARG A 116 -9.68 16.20 2.40
CA ARG A 116 -8.40 16.01 3.10
C ARG A 116 -8.41 14.66 3.79
N LEU A 117 -7.39 13.86 3.52
CA LEU A 117 -7.27 12.47 3.96
C LEU A 117 -6.24 12.39 5.10
N PRO A 118 -6.57 11.79 6.24
CA PRO A 118 -5.60 11.54 7.30
C PRO A 118 -4.59 10.50 6.84
N LEU A 119 -3.30 10.71 7.18
CA LEU A 119 -2.19 9.86 6.77
C LEU A 119 -1.53 9.14 7.93
N TYR A 120 -0.98 7.95 7.64
CA TYR A 120 0.06 7.37 8.46
C TYR A 120 1.34 7.10 7.64
N TRP A 121 2.50 7.22 8.31
CA TRP A 121 3.79 6.84 7.75
C TRP A 121 3.95 5.33 7.78
N SER A 122 3.99 4.68 6.62
CA SER A 122 4.23 3.25 6.47
C SER A 122 5.69 2.88 6.71
N HIS A 123 5.97 1.63 7.12
CA HIS A 123 7.31 1.06 7.28
C HIS A 123 8.28 1.98 8.05
N CYS A 124 7.77 2.80 8.99
CA CYS A 124 8.58 3.78 9.72
C CYS A 124 9.79 3.11 10.37
N GLY A 125 10.98 3.34 9.78
CA GLY A 125 12.25 2.74 10.16
C GLY A 125 12.61 1.39 9.53
N SER A 126 11.66 0.65 8.97
CA SER A 126 11.91 -0.72 8.45
C SER A 126 12.94 -0.74 7.33
N PHE A 127 12.84 0.19 6.38
CA PHE A 127 13.80 0.28 5.28
C PHE A 127 15.14 0.85 5.73
N ARG A 128 15.17 1.78 6.70
CA ARG A 128 16.42 2.29 7.28
C ARG A 128 17.19 1.19 8.04
N ALA A 129 16.48 0.22 8.62
CA ALA A 129 17.10 -0.96 9.26
C ALA A 129 17.61 -1.96 8.23
N ARG A 130 16.88 -2.16 7.10
CA ARG A 130 17.25 -3.13 6.07
C ARG A 130 18.33 -2.62 5.11
N ASP A 131 18.15 -1.39 4.61
CA ASP A 131 18.96 -0.79 3.56
C ASP A 131 19.75 0.43 4.10
N GLY A 132 20.22 0.36 5.33
CA GLY A 132 20.84 1.46 6.07
C GLY A 132 21.96 2.19 5.32
N ASP A 133 22.83 1.46 4.59
CA ASP A 133 23.89 2.06 3.78
C ASP A 133 23.33 2.97 2.69
N TYR A 134 22.26 2.54 2.00
CA TYR A 134 21.61 3.34 0.97
C TYR A 134 20.97 4.60 1.55
N PHE A 135 20.28 4.49 2.69
CA PHE A 135 19.67 5.63 3.35
C PHE A 135 20.69 6.67 3.79
N GLU A 136 21.81 6.22 4.37
CA GLU A 136 22.85 7.12 4.87
C GLU A 136 23.65 7.76 3.74
N THR A 137 24.15 6.96 2.79
CA THR A 137 25.07 7.43 1.76
C THR A 137 24.38 8.11 0.57
N THR A 138 23.18 7.67 0.21
CA THR A 138 22.45 8.16 -0.98
C THR A 138 21.36 9.15 -0.61
N LEU A 139 20.59 8.90 0.44
CA LEU A 139 19.46 9.76 0.84
C LEU A 139 19.82 10.76 1.93
N GLY A 140 21.02 10.67 2.54
CA GLY A 140 21.45 11.55 3.65
C GLY A 140 20.58 11.39 4.91
N ARG A 141 19.94 10.23 5.08
CA ARG A 141 19.07 9.91 6.23
C ARG A 141 19.77 8.91 7.14
N PRO A 142 19.72 9.10 8.48
CA PRO A 142 20.38 8.18 9.40
C PRO A 142 19.86 6.76 9.24
N ARG A 143 20.77 5.79 9.21
CA ARG A 143 20.42 4.36 9.35
C ARG A 143 19.83 4.10 10.73
N LEU A 144 19.17 2.96 10.87
CA LEU A 144 18.61 2.52 12.13
C LEU A 144 19.42 1.32 12.64
N GLU A 145 20.15 1.49 13.76
CA GLU A 145 21.03 0.45 14.32
C GLU A 145 20.75 0.13 15.78
N THR A 146 20.18 1.08 16.53
CA THR A 146 20.01 0.99 17.97
C THR A 146 18.61 1.40 18.42
N LEU A 147 18.23 1.06 19.66
CA LEU A 147 16.98 1.53 20.26
C LEU A 147 16.96 3.05 20.41
N ASP A 148 18.13 3.71 20.60
CA ASP A 148 18.21 5.16 20.62
C ASP A 148 17.91 5.77 19.24
N ASP A 149 18.28 5.10 18.14
CA ASP A 149 17.88 5.52 16.80
C ASP A 149 16.36 5.37 16.62
N MET A 150 15.78 4.30 17.13
CA MET A 150 14.33 4.09 17.10
C MET A 150 13.58 5.17 17.88
N LYS A 151 14.12 5.60 19.02
CA LYS A 151 13.61 6.72 19.80
C LYS A 151 13.70 8.04 19.01
N ARG A 152 14.85 8.31 18.36
CA ARG A 152 15.00 9.50 17.49
C ARG A 152 14.03 9.48 16.32
N LEU A 153 13.77 8.32 15.73
CA LEU A 153 12.81 8.16 14.66
C LEU A 153 11.38 8.48 15.12
N GLY A 154 10.99 8.09 16.34
CA GLY A 154 9.69 8.46 16.89
C GLY A 154 9.53 9.99 17.00
N ALA A 155 10.58 10.69 17.47
CA ALA A 155 10.58 12.16 17.50
C ALA A 155 10.57 12.78 16.09
N GLU A 156 11.29 12.17 15.12
CA GLU A 156 11.27 12.61 13.72
C GLU A 156 9.86 12.50 13.11
N ALA A 157 9.13 11.42 13.38
CA ALA A 157 7.77 11.23 12.86
C ALA A 157 6.84 12.38 13.31
N VAL A 158 6.92 12.77 14.58
CA VAL A 158 6.16 13.91 15.13
C VAL A 158 6.61 15.23 14.49
N ALA A 159 7.93 15.45 14.38
CA ALA A 159 8.49 16.68 13.79
C ALA A 159 8.11 16.83 12.31
N ARG A 160 7.91 15.73 11.58
CA ARG A 160 7.40 15.72 10.19
C ARG A 160 5.88 15.89 10.09
N GLY A 161 5.19 16.09 11.21
CA GLY A 161 3.75 16.34 11.27
C GLY A 161 2.88 15.08 11.25
N PHE A 162 3.45 13.87 11.29
CA PHE A 162 2.68 12.64 11.39
C PHE A 162 2.07 12.50 12.78
N ARG A 163 0.83 12.04 12.81
CA ARG A 163 0.12 11.69 14.04
C ARG A 163 -0.07 10.19 14.19
N VAL A 164 0.22 9.44 13.13
CA VAL A 164 0.14 7.98 13.09
C VAL A 164 1.34 7.44 12.32
N ALA A 165 1.98 6.40 12.83
CA ALA A 165 3.09 5.71 12.15
C ALA A 165 2.97 4.20 12.32
N LYS A 166 3.27 3.45 11.26
CA LYS A 166 3.32 1.98 11.22
C LYS A 166 4.78 1.51 11.18
N THR A 167 5.15 0.56 12.02
CA THR A 167 6.48 -0.08 12.00
C THR A 167 6.32 -1.60 11.96
N ASN A 168 7.35 -2.28 11.48
CA ASN A 168 7.43 -3.74 11.44
C ASN A 168 8.36 -4.25 12.56
N PRO A 169 8.39 -5.56 12.86
CA PRO A 169 9.31 -6.12 13.84
C PRO A 169 10.78 -5.91 13.48
N ILE A 170 11.52 -5.19 14.32
CA ILE A 170 12.95 -4.94 14.19
C ILE A 170 13.62 -5.38 15.49
N ALA A 171 14.63 -6.24 15.39
CA ALA A 171 15.47 -6.60 16.52
C ALA A 171 16.78 -5.79 16.50
N PHE A 172 17.18 -5.28 17.65
CA PHE A 172 18.41 -4.54 17.84
C PHE A 172 19.41 -5.37 18.65
N SER A 173 20.67 -5.41 18.21
CA SER A 173 21.75 -6.15 18.86
C SER A 173 23.08 -5.43 18.68
N ASP A 174 24.15 -5.97 19.24
CA ASP A 174 25.52 -5.46 19.03
C ASP A 174 25.97 -5.50 17.54
N LYS A 175 25.21 -6.19 16.69
CA LYS A 175 25.45 -6.29 15.24
C LYS A 175 24.61 -5.31 14.42
N GLY A 176 23.86 -4.43 15.08
CA GLY A 176 22.93 -3.49 14.48
C GLY A 176 21.48 -3.97 14.48
N ALA A 177 20.65 -3.34 13.65
CA ALA A 177 19.24 -3.65 13.48
C ALA A 177 19.01 -4.77 12.48
N THR A 178 18.05 -5.63 12.76
CA THR A 178 17.60 -6.69 11.86
C THR A 178 16.08 -6.63 11.69
N LEU A 179 15.61 -6.42 10.47
CA LEU A 179 14.19 -6.51 10.14
C LEU A 179 13.75 -7.97 10.17
N LEU A 180 12.72 -8.28 10.97
CA LEU A 180 12.22 -9.65 11.19
C LEU A 180 11.04 -10.00 10.26
N ASN A 181 11.03 -9.42 9.05
CA ASN A 181 9.94 -9.61 8.08
C ASN A 181 10.30 -10.70 7.07
N PRO A 182 9.58 -11.85 7.08
CA PRO A 182 9.77 -12.90 6.07
C PRO A 182 9.60 -12.35 4.65
N GLY A 183 10.52 -12.73 3.76
CA GLY A 183 10.51 -12.31 2.35
C GLY A 183 11.10 -10.93 2.06
N PHE A 184 11.37 -10.10 3.08
CA PHE A 184 11.98 -8.79 2.92
C PHE A 184 13.49 -8.76 3.22
N VAL A 185 14.02 -9.83 3.77
CA VAL A 185 15.44 -9.96 4.10
C VAL A 185 16.03 -11.25 3.53
N PRO A 186 17.31 -11.27 3.13
CA PRO A 186 18.01 -12.50 2.75
C PRO A 186 18.10 -13.48 3.92
N GLY A 187 18.11 -14.79 3.62
CA GLY A 187 18.25 -15.81 4.65
C GLY A 187 16.98 -16.04 5.48
N PHE A 188 15.84 -15.86 4.86
CA PHE A 188 14.53 -16.12 5.47
C PHE A 188 14.47 -17.48 6.18
N ASP A 189 14.17 -17.47 7.47
CA ASP A 189 13.78 -18.65 8.23
C ASP A 189 12.29 -18.92 8.02
N PRO A 190 11.88 -20.05 7.43
CA PRO A 190 10.49 -20.43 7.28
C PRO A 190 9.80 -20.76 8.62
N GLY A 191 10.57 -20.83 9.71
CA GLY A 191 10.05 -21.04 11.06
C GLY A 191 9.13 -19.88 11.49
N ARG A 192 7.94 -20.21 11.92
CA ARG A 192 6.93 -19.23 12.41
C ARG A 192 6.80 -19.23 13.93
N ALA A 193 7.78 -19.77 14.61
CA ALA A 193 7.79 -19.84 16.05
C ALA A 193 8.32 -18.55 16.67
N LEU A 194 7.50 -17.88 17.45
CA LEU A 194 7.89 -16.70 18.22
C LEU A 194 8.52 -17.15 19.56
N ASP A 195 9.81 -16.90 19.73
CA ASP A 195 10.50 -17.14 21.00
C ASP A 195 10.39 -15.94 21.97
N GLY A 196 10.88 -16.13 23.20
CA GLY A 196 10.83 -15.10 24.23
C GLY A 196 11.76 -13.92 23.95
N ALA A 197 12.90 -14.16 23.27
CA ALA A 197 13.88 -13.14 22.95
C ALA A 197 13.35 -12.21 21.86
N THR A 198 12.76 -12.77 20.79
CA THR A 198 12.09 -12.02 19.71
C THR A 198 10.94 -11.18 20.27
N LEU A 199 10.12 -11.76 21.14
CA LEU A 199 9.02 -11.03 21.77
C LEU A 199 9.50 -9.86 22.64
N ALA A 200 10.60 -10.04 23.37
CA ALA A 200 11.23 -8.99 24.16
C ALA A 200 11.86 -7.87 23.28
N ALA A 201 12.45 -8.24 22.14
CA ALA A 201 13.00 -7.28 21.18
C ALA A 201 11.91 -6.42 20.55
N ILE A 202 10.78 -7.02 20.13
CA ILE A 202 9.61 -6.30 19.62
C ILE A 202 9.07 -5.30 20.67
N ASP A 203 8.94 -5.71 21.92
CA ASP A 203 8.43 -4.85 22.98
C ASP A 203 9.39 -3.65 23.24
N ALA A 204 10.70 -3.91 23.31
CA ALA A 204 11.72 -2.87 23.48
C ALA A 204 11.76 -1.87 22.31
N GLN A 205 11.57 -2.35 21.07
CA GLN A 205 11.45 -1.51 19.88
C GLN A 205 10.26 -0.53 20.01
N VAL A 206 9.09 -1.06 20.33
CA VAL A 206 7.85 -0.24 20.42
C VAL A 206 7.94 0.73 21.59
N GLU A 207 8.57 0.33 22.72
CA GLU A 207 8.83 1.21 23.86
C GLU A 207 9.74 2.37 23.46
N ALA A 208 10.87 2.09 22.79
CA ALA A 208 11.80 3.12 22.34
C ALA A 208 11.13 4.10 21.36
N PHE A 209 10.33 3.59 20.42
CA PHE A 209 9.58 4.43 19.48
C PHE A 209 8.57 5.33 20.22
N ARG A 210 7.81 4.77 21.16
CA ARG A 210 6.84 5.50 21.99
C ARG A 210 7.52 6.58 22.85
N ASP A 211 8.68 6.28 23.42
CA ASP A 211 9.48 7.21 24.19
C ASP A 211 9.89 8.46 23.38
N GLY A 212 10.20 8.28 22.10
CA GLY A 212 10.55 9.37 21.19
C GLY A 212 9.35 10.13 20.66
N ALA A 213 8.31 9.39 20.26
CA ALA A 213 7.10 9.95 19.66
C ALA A 213 6.17 10.63 20.68
N GLY A 214 6.27 10.27 21.97
CA GLY A 214 5.35 10.75 22.99
C GLY A 214 3.97 10.07 22.94
N PRO A 215 3.05 10.49 23.82
CA PRO A 215 1.75 9.83 23.98
C PRO A 215 0.74 10.11 22.87
N ASP A 216 0.92 11.20 22.13
CA ASP A 216 -0.10 11.71 21.18
C ASP A 216 0.04 11.14 19.76
N LEU A 217 1.13 10.43 19.45
CA LEU A 217 1.28 9.71 18.19
C LEU A 217 0.69 8.31 18.32
N ASP A 218 -0.24 7.96 17.44
CA ASP A 218 -0.78 6.59 17.34
C ASP A 218 0.24 5.67 16.67
N ILE A 219 0.46 4.50 17.25
CA ILE A 219 1.34 3.46 16.70
C ILE A 219 0.50 2.34 16.09
N LEU A 220 0.83 2.00 14.85
CA LEU A 220 0.38 0.80 14.15
C LEU A 220 1.55 -0.18 14.13
N PHE A 221 1.29 -1.44 14.41
CA PHE A 221 2.32 -2.46 14.39
C PHE A 221 1.96 -3.57 13.40
N ASP A 222 2.76 -3.69 12.35
CA ASP A 222 2.54 -4.68 11.30
C ASP A 222 3.50 -5.86 11.51
N ALA A 223 2.95 -6.95 12.01
CA ALA A 223 3.67 -8.20 12.21
C ALA A 223 3.65 -9.11 10.96
N ASN A 224 2.96 -8.67 9.90
CA ASN A 224 2.90 -9.31 8.58
C ASN A 224 2.55 -10.81 8.69
N PHE A 225 3.27 -11.68 7.97
CA PHE A 225 3.13 -13.16 8.02
C PHE A 225 4.13 -13.84 8.97
N GLY A 226 4.80 -13.10 9.83
CA GLY A 226 5.94 -13.55 10.61
C GLY A 226 5.63 -14.62 11.68
N CYS A 227 4.34 -14.83 12.03
CA CYS A 227 3.97 -15.70 13.14
C CYS A 227 2.79 -16.62 12.82
N THR A 228 2.53 -17.56 13.72
CA THR A 228 1.24 -18.29 13.81
C THR A 228 0.20 -17.41 14.51
N PRO A 229 -1.11 -17.73 14.45
CA PRO A 229 -2.14 -17.02 15.22
C PRO A 229 -1.86 -16.97 16.73
N GLU A 230 -1.21 -18.00 17.28
CA GLU A 230 -0.76 -17.99 18.65
C GLU A 230 0.32 -16.96 18.92
N GLY A 231 1.34 -16.89 18.03
CA GLY A 231 2.42 -15.90 18.11
C GLY A 231 1.90 -14.47 18.02
N PHE A 232 1.00 -14.16 17.07
CA PHE A 232 0.34 -12.85 16.98
C PHE A 232 -0.43 -12.51 18.27
N GLY A 233 -1.13 -13.48 18.85
CA GLY A 233 -1.83 -13.31 20.14
C GLY A 233 -0.87 -12.98 21.30
N ARG A 234 0.35 -13.54 21.28
CA ARG A 234 1.40 -13.18 22.27
C ARG A 234 1.94 -11.77 22.04
N ILE A 235 2.18 -11.38 20.79
CA ILE A 235 2.57 -10.02 20.43
C ILE A 235 1.52 -9.03 20.91
N GLY A 236 0.24 -9.23 20.57
CA GLY A 236 -0.85 -8.34 20.97
C GLY A 236 -0.92 -8.15 22.48
N ARG A 237 -0.90 -9.24 23.26
CA ARG A 237 -0.89 -9.15 24.74
C ARG A 237 0.35 -8.44 25.28
N ARG A 238 1.53 -8.69 24.69
CA ARG A 238 2.78 -8.03 25.13
C ARG A 238 2.77 -6.54 24.86
N LEU A 239 2.19 -6.11 23.74
CA LEU A 239 2.15 -4.71 23.30
C LEU A 239 0.94 -3.93 23.84
N GLU A 240 0.04 -4.54 24.63
CA GLU A 240 -1.14 -3.89 25.21
C GLU A 240 -0.81 -2.57 25.91
N ARG A 241 0.27 -2.55 26.71
CA ARG A 241 0.72 -1.36 27.46
C ARG A 241 1.06 -0.15 26.58
N HIS A 242 1.39 -0.39 25.29
CA HIS A 242 1.75 0.67 24.36
C HIS A 242 0.54 1.29 23.65
N ARG A 243 -0.67 0.76 23.86
CA ARG A 243 -1.94 1.28 23.32
C ARG A 243 -1.85 1.47 21.82
N LEU A 244 -1.57 0.38 21.08
CA LEU A 244 -1.54 0.39 19.62
C LEU A 244 -2.93 0.76 19.08
N ARG A 245 -2.96 1.56 18.02
CA ARG A 245 -4.20 1.86 17.29
C ARG A 245 -4.70 0.60 16.56
N TRP A 246 -3.78 -0.23 15.99
CA TRP A 246 -4.05 -1.60 15.56
C TRP A 246 -2.79 -2.47 15.58
N LEU A 247 -3.02 -3.77 15.68
CA LEU A 247 -2.07 -4.81 15.28
C LEU A 247 -2.47 -5.29 13.88
N GLU A 248 -1.51 -5.30 12.94
CA GLU A 248 -1.70 -5.87 11.60
C GLU A 248 -1.09 -7.26 11.56
N ALA A 249 -1.89 -8.26 11.17
CA ALA A 249 -1.47 -9.65 11.15
C ALA A 249 -2.25 -10.44 10.09
N ASP A 250 -1.51 -11.11 9.21
CA ASP A 250 -2.12 -11.88 8.13
C ASP A 250 -2.23 -13.36 8.47
N VAL A 251 -3.46 -13.85 8.45
CA VAL A 251 -3.83 -15.23 8.74
C VAL A 251 -4.75 -15.74 7.63
N HIS A 252 -4.35 -16.82 6.96
CA HIS A 252 -5.06 -17.35 5.80
C HIS A 252 -6.43 -17.98 6.10
N SER A 253 -6.76 -18.27 7.35
CA SER A 253 -8.04 -18.85 7.76
C SER A 253 -8.95 -17.78 8.35
N PRO A 254 -10.14 -17.51 7.78
CA PRO A 254 -11.11 -16.58 8.35
C PRO A 254 -11.45 -16.90 9.81
N ALA A 255 -11.67 -18.17 10.15
CA ALA A 255 -11.98 -18.58 11.50
C ALA A 255 -10.81 -18.37 12.48
N ALA A 256 -9.57 -18.64 12.03
CA ALA A 256 -8.40 -18.44 12.89
C ALA A 256 -8.10 -16.94 13.09
N LEU A 257 -8.36 -16.10 12.09
CA LEU A 257 -8.23 -14.64 12.21
C LEU A 257 -9.30 -14.07 13.14
N ALA A 258 -10.54 -14.54 13.03
CA ALA A 258 -11.63 -14.14 13.94
C ALA A 258 -11.36 -14.53 15.40
N ASP A 259 -10.82 -15.73 15.63
CA ASP A 259 -10.37 -16.16 16.97
C ASP A 259 -9.23 -15.29 17.48
N LEU A 260 -8.25 -14.94 16.64
CA LEU A 260 -7.16 -14.03 16.99
C LEU A 260 -7.70 -12.64 17.37
N ARG A 261 -8.62 -12.07 16.57
CA ARG A 261 -9.28 -10.79 16.87
C ARG A 261 -9.91 -10.79 18.27
N GLY A 262 -10.56 -11.89 18.65
CA GLY A 262 -11.16 -12.03 19.98
C GLY A 262 -10.16 -12.15 21.14
N ARG A 263 -8.86 -12.38 20.85
CA ARG A 263 -7.81 -12.61 21.85
C ARG A 263 -6.80 -11.47 22.01
N VAL A 264 -6.78 -10.50 21.10
CA VAL A 264 -5.89 -9.32 21.19
C VAL A 264 -6.65 -8.12 21.77
N PRO A 265 -6.00 -7.29 22.60
CA PRO A 265 -6.65 -6.18 23.28
C PRO A 265 -6.76 -4.89 22.45
N MET A 266 -6.26 -4.88 21.24
CA MET A 266 -6.33 -3.76 20.31
C MET A 266 -7.05 -4.15 19.04
N PRO A 267 -7.54 -3.19 18.21
CA PRO A 267 -8.08 -3.48 16.89
C PRO A 267 -7.13 -4.31 16.03
N LEU A 268 -7.68 -5.21 15.21
CA LEU A 268 -6.94 -6.06 14.29
C LEU A 268 -7.15 -5.59 12.85
N ALA A 269 -6.05 -5.23 12.15
CA ALA A 269 -6.03 -5.00 10.72
C ALA A 269 -5.45 -6.21 9.99
N SER A 270 -5.93 -6.50 8.78
CA SER A 270 -5.48 -7.62 7.96
C SER A 270 -6.04 -7.54 6.55
N LEU A 271 -5.78 -8.57 5.73
CA LEU A 271 -6.42 -8.89 4.45
C LEU A 271 -5.75 -8.25 3.22
N GLU A 272 -4.57 -7.65 3.35
CA GLU A 272 -3.88 -6.97 2.24
C GLU A 272 -3.63 -7.87 1.02
N THR A 273 -3.44 -9.18 1.23
CA THR A 273 -3.10 -10.14 0.16
C THR A 273 -4.31 -10.70 -0.58
N LEU A 274 -5.51 -10.25 -0.24
CA LEU A 274 -6.73 -10.76 -0.86
C LEU A 274 -7.08 -10.05 -2.17
N TYR A 275 -7.70 -10.80 -3.08
CA TYR A 275 -8.15 -10.31 -4.36
C TYR A 275 -9.67 -10.42 -4.52
N GLY A 276 -10.30 -9.29 -4.89
CA GLY A 276 -11.72 -9.20 -5.19
C GLY A 276 -12.64 -9.49 -4.00
N ARG A 277 -13.87 -9.02 -4.08
CA ARG A 277 -14.90 -9.19 -3.02
C ARG A 277 -15.09 -10.62 -2.55
N ARG A 278 -14.93 -11.59 -3.45
CA ARG A 278 -15.09 -13.00 -3.11
C ARG A 278 -14.00 -13.50 -2.15
N GLY A 279 -12.79 -12.93 -2.24
CA GLY A 279 -11.71 -13.22 -1.32
C GLY A 279 -11.97 -12.64 0.08
N TYR A 280 -12.48 -11.41 0.14
CA TYR A 280 -12.77 -10.71 1.41
C TYR A 280 -14.03 -11.24 2.13
N GLN A 281 -15.06 -11.64 1.35
CA GLN A 281 -16.36 -12.01 1.91
C GLN A 281 -16.32 -13.04 3.05
N PRO A 282 -15.54 -14.14 3.00
CA PRO A 282 -15.49 -15.11 4.10
C PRO A 282 -14.94 -14.51 5.40
N TYR A 283 -14.00 -13.56 5.28
CA TYR A 283 -13.42 -12.88 6.46
C TYR A 283 -14.40 -11.89 7.09
N PHE A 284 -15.15 -11.14 6.25
CA PHE A 284 -16.19 -10.23 6.74
C PHE A 284 -17.33 -11.00 7.43
N GLN A 285 -17.78 -12.10 6.83
CA GLN A 285 -18.80 -12.99 7.44
C GLN A 285 -18.36 -13.59 8.76
N ALA A 286 -17.06 -13.85 8.93
CA ALA A 286 -16.51 -14.35 10.18
C ALA A 286 -16.25 -13.24 11.22
N GLY A 287 -16.42 -11.96 10.85
CA GLY A 287 -16.03 -10.84 11.71
C GLY A 287 -14.53 -10.87 12.05
N ALA A 288 -13.68 -11.17 11.06
CA ALA A 288 -12.29 -11.55 11.29
C ALA A 288 -11.33 -10.37 11.48
N ALA A 289 -11.71 -9.14 11.09
CA ALA A 289 -10.88 -7.95 11.20
C ALA A 289 -11.73 -6.74 11.61
N ASP A 290 -11.11 -5.76 12.27
CA ASP A 290 -11.70 -4.45 12.55
C ASP A 290 -11.44 -3.47 11.41
N VAL A 291 -10.26 -3.62 10.76
CA VAL A 291 -9.86 -2.83 9.60
C VAL A 291 -9.45 -3.77 8.47
N ALA A 292 -10.10 -3.64 7.33
CA ALA A 292 -9.73 -4.39 6.12
C ALA A 292 -8.73 -3.58 5.30
N ILE A 293 -7.55 -4.13 5.10
CA ILE A 293 -6.53 -3.54 4.23
C ILE A 293 -6.84 -3.90 2.78
N VAL A 294 -6.92 -2.89 1.90
CA VAL A 294 -7.33 -3.05 0.49
C VAL A 294 -6.30 -2.42 -0.44
N ASP A 295 -5.69 -3.21 -1.30
CA ASP A 295 -4.70 -2.74 -2.25
C ASP A 295 -5.36 -2.30 -3.57
N VAL A 296 -5.23 -1.01 -3.93
CA VAL A 296 -5.81 -0.42 -5.15
C VAL A 296 -5.02 -0.83 -6.41
N PRO A 297 -3.69 -0.81 -6.45
CA PRO A 297 -2.91 -1.39 -7.54
C PRO A 297 -3.21 -2.85 -7.85
N TRP A 298 -3.57 -3.65 -6.83
CA TRP A 298 -3.81 -5.09 -6.99
C TRP A 298 -5.25 -5.45 -7.35
N ASN A 299 -6.22 -4.67 -6.86
CA ASN A 299 -7.65 -4.95 -7.05
C ASN A 299 -8.31 -4.09 -8.14
N GLY A 300 -7.71 -2.94 -8.49
CA GLY A 300 -8.38 -1.88 -9.23
C GLY A 300 -9.30 -1.06 -8.33
N ILE A 301 -9.39 0.26 -8.58
CA ILE A 301 -10.19 1.15 -7.72
C ILE A 301 -11.68 0.80 -7.76
N ALA A 302 -12.20 0.35 -8.91
CA ALA A 302 -13.61 -0.01 -9.02
C ALA A 302 -13.96 -1.22 -8.14
N GLU A 303 -13.09 -2.22 -8.06
CA GLU A 303 -13.31 -3.37 -7.18
C GLU A 303 -13.00 -3.01 -5.71
N ALA A 304 -11.98 -2.17 -5.45
CA ALA A 304 -11.66 -1.69 -4.11
C ALA A 304 -12.85 -0.94 -3.46
N VAL A 305 -13.54 -0.06 -4.21
CA VAL A 305 -14.77 0.62 -3.74
C VAL A 305 -15.89 -0.39 -3.42
N ARG A 306 -16.02 -1.46 -4.21
CA ARG A 306 -17.01 -2.51 -3.93
C ARG A 306 -16.63 -3.37 -2.72
N ILE A 307 -15.34 -3.60 -2.50
CA ILE A 307 -14.84 -4.26 -1.28
C ILE A 307 -15.16 -3.40 -0.07
N ALA A 308 -14.93 -2.08 -0.15
CA ALA A 308 -15.24 -1.15 0.93
C ALA A 308 -16.74 -1.10 1.24
N ALA A 309 -17.61 -1.09 0.21
CA ALA A 309 -19.06 -1.17 0.40
C ALA A 309 -19.51 -2.50 1.05
N LEU A 310 -18.84 -3.62 0.71
CA LEU A 310 -19.09 -4.89 1.37
C LEU A 310 -18.61 -4.87 2.83
N ALA A 311 -17.44 -4.27 3.12
CA ALA A 311 -16.93 -4.08 4.47
C ALA A 311 -17.87 -3.22 5.33
N GLU A 312 -18.39 -2.11 4.75
CA GLU A 312 -19.37 -1.24 5.41
C GLU A 312 -20.63 -2.00 5.86
N ALA A 313 -21.15 -2.89 5.00
CA ALA A 313 -22.29 -3.74 5.34
C ALA A 313 -22.03 -4.71 6.51
N HIS A 314 -20.76 -4.90 6.87
CA HIS A 314 -20.31 -5.68 8.05
C HIS A 314 -19.73 -4.80 9.17
N GLU A 315 -19.94 -3.47 9.10
CA GLU A 315 -19.43 -2.50 10.09
C GLU A 315 -17.89 -2.51 10.23
N ILE A 316 -17.19 -2.77 9.12
CA ILE A 316 -15.72 -2.83 9.05
C ILE A 316 -15.20 -1.60 8.32
N ASN A 317 -14.20 -0.92 8.90
CA ASN A 317 -13.49 0.15 8.24
C ASN A 317 -12.47 -0.42 7.24
N VAL A 318 -12.07 0.41 6.26
CA VAL A 318 -11.04 0.07 5.28
C VAL A 318 -9.86 1.03 5.35
N ALA A 319 -8.67 0.53 5.05
CA ALA A 319 -7.49 1.35 4.81
C ALA A 319 -6.79 0.85 3.53
N PRO A 320 -6.21 1.73 2.69
CA PRO A 320 -5.46 1.26 1.53
C PRO A 320 -4.12 0.66 1.96
N HIS A 321 -3.70 -0.44 1.33
CA HIS A 321 -2.31 -0.86 1.28
C HIS A 321 -1.62 -0.02 0.22
N ASN A 322 -0.66 0.83 0.61
CA ASN A 322 -0.04 1.78 -0.31
C ASN A 322 1.36 2.24 0.13
N PHE A 323 2.36 1.42 -0.11
CA PHE A 323 3.77 1.78 0.09
C PHE A 323 4.51 1.99 -1.24
N TYR A 324 3.81 2.32 -2.30
CA TYR A 324 4.26 2.39 -3.68
C TYR A 324 4.80 3.77 -4.07
N GLY A 325 4.79 4.09 -5.35
CA GLY A 325 5.26 5.34 -5.90
C GLY A 325 4.18 6.44 -5.92
N PRO A 326 4.49 7.55 -6.59
CA PRO A 326 3.71 8.77 -6.45
C PRO A 326 2.33 8.71 -7.08
N LEU A 327 2.14 7.93 -8.16
CA LEU A 327 0.84 7.81 -8.80
C LEU A 327 -0.08 6.88 -8.00
N ALA A 328 0.46 5.85 -7.37
CA ALA A 328 -0.30 5.00 -6.47
C ALA A 328 -0.80 5.77 -5.24
N ASP A 329 -0.05 6.78 -4.75
CA ASP A 329 -0.52 7.68 -3.71
C ASP A 329 -1.80 8.44 -4.16
N LEU A 330 -1.84 8.92 -5.42
CA LEU A 330 -3.03 9.55 -5.99
C LEU A 330 -4.18 8.55 -6.15
N MET A 331 -3.91 7.33 -6.63
CA MET A 331 -4.91 6.27 -6.79
C MET A 331 -5.53 5.90 -5.43
N ALA A 332 -4.69 5.74 -4.39
CA ALA A 332 -5.13 5.48 -3.02
C ALA A 332 -5.94 6.66 -2.46
N ALA A 333 -5.53 7.91 -2.73
CA ALA A 333 -6.25 9.09 -2.29
C ALA A 333 -7.68 9.15 -2.89
N HIS A 334 -7.82 8.88 -4.18
CA HIS A 334 -9.14 8.81 -4.81
C HIS A 334 -10.01 7.67 -4.27
N PHE A 335 -9.42 6.51 -3.97
CA PHE A 335 -10.13 5.43 -3.27
C PHE A 335 -10.61 5.89 -1.90
N CYS A 336 -9.73 6.43 -1.07
CA CYS A 336 -10.04 6.92 0.27
C CYS A 336 -11.14 8.00 0.27
N ALA A 337 -11.14 8.87 -0.75
CA ALA A 337 -12.17 9.89 -0.92
C ALA A 337 -13.50 9.33 -1.41
N SER A 338 -13.52 8.14 -2.02
CA SER A 338 -14.71 7.52 -2.62
C SER A 338 -15.50 6.64 -1.66
N VAL A 339 -15.02 6.41 -0.42
CA VAL A 339 -15.62 5.48 0.54
C VAL A 339 -15.97 6.16 1.86
N PRO A 340 -17.14 5.87 2.48
CA PRO A 340 -17.53 6.48 3.75
C PRO A 340 -16.75 5.93 4.95
N ASN A 341 -16.41 4.63 4.91
CA ASN A 341 -15.81 3.83 5.99
C ASN A 341 -14.27 3.80 5.93
N LEU A 342 -13.63 4.91 5.51
CA LEU A 342 -12.18 5.04 5.59
C LEU A 342 -11.71 5.14 7.04
N GLU A 343 -10.73 4.33 7.40
CA GLU A 343 -10.01 4.44 8.67
C GLU A 343 -8.88 5.49 8.58
N ILE A 344 -7.94 5.30 7.67
CA ILE A 344 -6.78 6.17 7.45
C ILE A 344 -6.06 5.75 6.15
N MET A 345 -5.34 6.67 5.50
CA MET A 345 -4.58 6.40 4.27
C MET A 345 -3.12 6.10 4.58
N GLU A 346 -2.58 5.05 3.98
CA GLU A 346 -1.16 4.71 3.99
C GLU A 346 -0.35 5.57 3.03
N ILE A 347 0.86 5.96 3.44
CA ILE A 347 1.87 6.58 2.59
C ILE A 347 3.28 6.16 3.03
N GLU A 348 4.16 5.86 2.05
CA GLU A 348 5.58 5.72 2.34
C GLU A 348 6.26 7.08 2.35
N ALA A 349 6.80 7.46 3.51
CA ALA A 349 7.46 8.74 3.70
C ALA A 349 9.00 8.66 3.66
N ASP A 350 9.57 7.46 3.77
CA ASP A 350 10.99 7.20 3.58
C ASP A 350 11.24 6.73 2.14
N ASP A 351 11.29 7.69 1.23
CA ASP A 351 11.40 7.43 -0.20
C ASP A 351 12.47 8.30 -0.85
N VAL A 352 12.72 8.08 -2.14
CA VAL A 352 13.65 8.88 -2.95
C VAL A 352 13.17 10.32 -3.05
N PRO A 353 14.09 11.32 -3.02
CA PRO A 353 13.70 12.73 -3.02
C PRO A 353 12.95 13.17 -4.28
N TRP A 354 13.16 12.50 -5.43
CA TRP A 354 12.49 12.78 -6.70
C TRP A 354 11.13 12.08 -6.85
N LYS A 355 10.61 11.39 -5.81
CA LYS A 355 9.35 10.65 -5.89
C LYS A 355 8.24 11.45 -6.58
N TYR A 356 7.99 12.66 -6.12
CA TYR A 356 6.89 13.48 -6.66
C TYR A 356 7.25 14.31 -7.89
N ASP A 357 8.54 14.41 -8.26
CA ASP A 357 8.96 15.00 -9.54
C ASP A 357 8.54 14.13 -10.73
N LEU A 358 8.29 12.84 -10.46
CA LEU A 358 7.74 11.89 -11.44
C LEU A 358 6.27 12.15 -11.81
N LEU A 359 5.61 13.11 -11.18
CA LEU A 359 4.28 13.60 -11.55
C LEU A 359 4.34 14.99 -12.14
N THR A 360 3.38 15.32 -13.03
CA THR A 360 3.25 16.67 -13.59
C THR A 360 2.81 17.70 -12.55
N VAL A 361 2.14 17.26 -11.49
CA VAL A 361 1.73 18.07 -10.34
C VAL A 361 1.96 17.25 -9.08
N ALA A 362 2.82 17.73 -8.18
CA ALA A 362 3.06 17.11 -6.89
C ALA A 362 1.82 17.25 -5.98
N PRO A 363 1.43 16.19 -5.25
CA PRO A 363 0.35 16.28 -4.27
C PRO A 363 0.73 17.19 -3.10
N ARG A 364 -0.27 17.81 -2.48
CA ARG A 364 -0.06 18.57 -1.27
C ARG A 364 -0.20 17.67 -0.05
N ILE A 365 0.92 17.45 0.63
CA ILE A 365 1.02 16.64 1.84
C ILE A 365 1.57 17.52 2.95
N ALA A 366 0.79 17.76 3.99
CA ALA A 366 1.20 18.57 5.13
C ALA A 366 0.43 18.17 6.39
N ASP A 367 1.03 18.35 7.56
CA ASP A 367 0.39 18.17 8.86
C ASP A 367 -0.36 16.83 8.99
N GLY A 368 0.26 15.73 8.52
CA GLY A 368 -0.32 14.40 8.56
C GLY A 368 -1.56 14.21 7.68
N GLY A 369 -1.74 15.04 6.66
CA GLY A 369 -2.87 14.98 5.73
C GLY A 369 -2.45 15.08 4.27
N PHE A 370 -3.24 14.49 3.39
CA PHE A 370 -3.14 14.51 1.94
C PHE A 370 -4.35 15.24 1.36
N ASP A 371 -4.12 16.31 0.63
CA ASP A 371 -5.20 17.05 -0.01
C ASP A 371 -5.58 16.35 -1.34
N LEU A 372 -6.87 16.01 -1.51
CA LEU A 372 -7.35 15.34 -2.71
C LEU A 372 -7.24 16.26 -3.92
N PRO A 373 -6.60 15.84 -5.04
CA PRO A 373 -6.55 16.66 -6.25
C PRO A 373 -7.95 16.88 -6.88
N GLU A 374 -8.17 18.11 -7.36
CA GLU A 374 -9.44 18.50 -8.00
C GLU A 374 -9.41 18.38 -9.53
N ALA A 375 -8.22 18.28 -10.14
CA ALA A 375 -8.10 18.19 -11.60
C ALA A 375 -8.62 16.83 -12.12
N PRO A 376 -9.06 16.76 -13.40
CA PRO A 376 -9.59 15.54 -14.00
C PRO A 376 -8.61 14.36 -13.95
N GLY A 377 -9.16 13.14 -13.91
CA GLY A 377 -8.36 11.92 -13.77
C GLY A 377 -7.86 11.74 -12.34
N TRP A 378 -6.62 11.28 -12.20
CA TRP A 378 -5.92 11.20 -10.91
C TRP A 378 -5.48 12.57 -10.37
N GLY A 379 -5.65 13.65 -11.15
CA GLY A 379 -5.23 15.00 -10.79
C GLY A 379 -3.83 15.36 -11.25
N ALA A 380 -3.04 14.40 -11.69
CA ALA A 380 -1.75 14.58 -12.34
C ALA A 380 -1.47 13.44 -13.30
N ASP A 381 -0.61 13.69 -14.29
CA ASP A 381 -0.04 12.69 -15.18
C ASP A 381 1.39 12.32 -14.73
N VAL A 382 1.91 11.22 -15.28
CA VAL A 382 3.32 10.88 -15.11
C VAL A 382 4.17 11.85 -15.93
N ASN A 383 5.19 12.42 -15.31
CA ASN A 383 6.20 13.27 -15.95
C ASN A 383 7.26 12.39 -16.64
N GLU A 384 7.04 12.08 -17.92
CA GLU A 384 7.92 11.19 -18.69
C GLU A 384 9.36 11.72 -18.79
N ALA A 385 9.56 13.05 -18.73
CA ALA A 385 10.90 13.64 -18.73
C ALA A 385 11.65 13.31 -17.44
N ALA A 386 11.00 13.48 -16.28
CA ALA A 386 11.60 13.12 -14.99
C ALA A 386 11.82 11.60 -14.85
N VAL A 387 10.93 10.78 -15.42
CA VAL A 387 11.15 9.31 -15.48
C VAL A 387 12.41 8.98 -16.28
N ALA A 388 12.67 9.70 -17.39
CA ALA A 388 13.86 9.51 -18.20
C ALA A 388 15.16 10.00 -17.52
N GLU A 389 15.06 10.96 -16.60
CA GLU A 389 16.19 11.44 -15.78
C GLU A 389 16.56 10.46 -14.66
N HIS A 390 15.59 9.63 -14.22
CA HIS A 390 15.78 8.62 -13.18
C HIS A 390 15.44 7.21 -13.69
N PRO A 391 16.21 6.68 -14.67
CA PRO A 391 15.88 5.40 -15.28
C PRO A 391 16.14 4.25 -14.30
N TRP A 392 15.23 3.27 -14.26
CA TRP A 392 15.45 2.03 -13.55
C TRP A 392 16.53 1.20 -14.27
N GLY A 393 17.71 1.11 -13.69
CA GLY A 393 18.87 0.41 -14.28
C GLY A 393 19.18 -0.96 -13.65
N LYS A 394 18.40 -1.41 -12.68
CA LYS A 394 18.57 -2.71 -12.04
C LYS A 394 17.57 -3.68 -12.65
N GLY A 395 17.90 -4.20 -13.82
CA GLY A 395 17.21 -5.30 -14.48
C GLY A 395 17.57 -6.64 -13.90
#